data_a5918a38e1b79a1c4020f652e670b5d5
#
_entry.id   a5918a38e1b79a1c4020f652e670b5d5
#
_cell.length_a   1.000
_cell.length_b   1.000
_cell.length_c   1.000
_cell.angle_alpha   90.00
_cell.angle_beta   90.00
_cell.angle_gamma   90.00
#
_symmetry.space_group_name_H-M   'P 1'
#
loop_
_entity.id
_entity.type
_entity.pdbx_description
1 polymer ?
#
loop_
_entity_poly.entity_id
_entity_poly.type
_entity_poly.pdbx_seq_one_letter_code
_entity_poly.pdbx_strand_id
1 'polypeptide(L)'
;MALVHGGGEVTVLHAELMNSGGIDVAVSAQAVENVVVGVACLAACAFDVRYRRIPNTLTVVTAVGGLIFAGVVAGLPGAGLSVAGCLVGAALFFPLFALGGLGAGDVKLVAAIGAWVGPLDALWVCLYAAMAGGVMALVVALTRGYARNMLRNLWFLGTYWRTQGVRPVPGLTLSEARSPRLAYALPISVGVIVALWWR
;
A
#
# COMPACT_ATOMS: atom_id res chain seq x y z
N MET A 1 18.50 56.62 -28.98
CA MET A 1 19.26 55.36 -28.92
C MET A 1 18.65 54.50 -27.81
N ALA A 2 17.55 53.82 -28.16
CA ALA A 2 16.82 52.93 -27.26
C ALA A 2 16.93 51.52 -27.85
N LEU A 3 17.77 50.70 -27.26
CA LEU A 3 17.97 49.31 -27.69
C LEU A 3 17.56 48.36 -26.58
N VAL A 4 16.47 47.70 -26.87
CA VAL A 4 16.24 46.24 -26.65
C VAL A 4 16.53 45.70 -25.24
N HIS A 5 15.51 45.68 -24.43
CA HIS A 5 15.42 44.81 -23.25
C HIS A 5 14.21 43.89 -23.31
N GLY A 6 13.88 43.37 -24.50
CA GLY A 6 12.70 42.50 -24.71
C GLY A 6 12.97 40.99 -24.69
N GLY A 7 14.24 40.57 -24.70
CA GLY A 7 14.56 39.14 -24.83
C GLY A 7 14.61 38.35 -23.51
N GLY A 8 14.93 39.01 -22.41
CA GLY A 8 15.06 38.38 -21.10
C GLY A 8 13.70 38.09 -20.42
N GLU A 9 12.78 39.04 -20.52
CA GLU A 9 11.44 38.89 -19.92
C GLU A 9 10.62 37.79 -20.60
N VAL A 10 10.69 37.64 -21.94
CA VAL A 10 9.98 36.58 -22.66
C VAL A 10 10.52 35.19 -22.32
N THR A 11 11.87 35.09 -22.11
CA THR A 11 12.46 33.79 -21.71
C THR A 11 12.13 33.43 -20.26
N VAL A 12 12.10 34.42 -19.36
CA VAL A 12 11.69 34.19 -17.97
C VAL A 12 10.19 33.83 -17.90
N LEU A 13 9.32 34.55 -18.61
CA LEU A 13 7.88 34.24 -18.69
C LEU A 13 7.62 32.87 -19.32
N HIS A 14 8.35 32.46 -20.36
CA HIS A 14 8.26 31.10 -20.92
C HIS A 14 8.74 30.03 -19.94
N ALA A 15 9.82 30.29 -19.22
CA ALA A 15 10.32 29.37 -18.19
C ALA A 15 9.33 29.23 -17.01
N GLU A 16 8.72 30.34 -16.57
CA GLU A 16 7.68 30.32 -15.54
C GLU A 16 6.39 29.62 -16.00
N LEU A 17 5.94 29.87 -17.24
CA LEU A 17 4.76 29.19 -17.79
C LEU A 17 4.99 27.69 -18.02
N MET A 18 6.18 27.29 -18.45
CA MET A 18 6.55 25.87 -18.56
C MET A 18 6.67 25.21 -17.19
N ASN A 19 7.16 25.93 -16.18
CA ASN A 19 7.26 25.45 -14.80
C ASN A 19 5.90 25.38 -14.12
N SER A 20 5.01 26.38 -14.30
CA SER A 20 3.65 26.35 -13.77
C SER A 20 2.79 25.25 -14.42
N GLY A 21 2.89 25.07 -15.73
CA GLY A 21 2.21 23.97 -16.42
C GLY A 21 2.68 22.59 -15.96
N GLY A 22 3.95 22.42 -15.68
CA GLY A 22 4.52 21.20 -15.11
C GLY A 22 4.02 20.92 -13.68
N ILE A 23 3.91 21.96 -12.85
CA ILE A 23 3.40 21.86 -11.49
C ILE A 23 1.90 21.51 -11.50
N ASP A 24 1.10 22.15 -12.36
CA ASP A 24 -0.33 21.89 -12.47
C ASP A 24 -0.63 20.43 -12.91
N VAL A 25 0.16 19.91 -13.86
CA VAL A 25 0.05 18.51 -14.29
C VAL A 25 0.46 17.57 -13.16
N ALA A 26 1.52 17.85 -12.43
CA ALA A 26 1.96 17.02 -11.31
C ALA A 26 0.92 17.00 -10.17
N VAL A 27 0.35 18.15 -9.80
CA VAL A 27 -0.69 18.27 -8.78
C VAL A 27 -1.95 17.52 -9.20
N SER A 28 -2.36 17.64 -10.48
CA SER A 28 -3.53 16.92 -10.99
C SER A 28 -3.32 15.41 -11.03
N ALA A 29 -2.12 14.93 -11.41
CA ALA A 29 -1.77 13.52 -11.41
C ALA A 29 -1.79 12.94 -9.99
N GLN A 30 -1.22 13.66 -9.02
CA GLN A 30 -1.25 13.28 -7.61
C GLN A 30 -2.68 13.18 -7.05
N ALA A 31 -3.54 14.13 -7.42
CA ALA A 31 -4.95 14.10 -7.01
C ALA A 31 -5.69 12.88 -7.56
N VAL A 32 -5.47 12.54 -8.85
CA VAL A 32 -6.05 11.34 -9.47
C VAL A 32 -5.58 10.07 -8.75
N GLU A 33 -4.28 9.98 -8.48
CA GLU A 33 -3.68 8.86 -7.75
C GLU A 33 -4.33 8.68 -6.37
N ASN A 34 -4.43 9.75 -5.58
CA ASN A 34 -5.02 9.73 -4.24
C ASN A 34 -6.48 9.29 -4.27
N VAL A 35 -7.27 9.80 -5.24
CA VAL A 35 -8.68 9.44 -5.40
C VAL A 35 -8.83 7.97 -5.77
N VAL A 36 -8.08 7.48 -6.77
CA VAL A 36 -8.19 6.09 -7.23
C VAL A 36 -7.76 5.12 -6.15
N VAL A 37 -6.64 5.38 -5.49
CA VAL A 37 -6.14 4.56 -4.37
C VAL A 37 -7.14 4.58 -3.20
N GLY A 38 -7.69 5.74 -2.87
CA GLY A 38 -8.73 5.88 -1.83
C GLY A 38 -9.99 5.06 -2.16
N VAL A 39 -10.50 5.15 -3.39
CA VAL A 39 -11.65 4.36 -3.85
C VAL A 39 -11.36 2.87 -3.82
N ALA A 40 -10.17 2.45 -4.29
CA ALA A 40 -9.76 1.05 -4.23
C ALA A 40 -9.69 0.51 -2.80
N CYS A 41 -9.17 1.31 -1.86
CA CYS A 41 -9.14 0.98 -0.43
C CYS A 41 -10.55 0.85 0.16
N LEU A 42 -11.45 1.80 -0.13
CA LEU A 42 -12.84 1.76 0.34
C LEU A 42 -13.57 0.53 -0.21
N ALA A 43 -13.41 0.24 -1.50
CA ALA A 43 -13.99 -0.95 -2.12
C ALA A 43 -13.42 -2.23 -1.49
N ALA A 44 -12.09 -2.32 -1.30
CA ALA A 44 -11.46 -3.46 -0.66
C ALA A 44 -11.97 -3.67 0.77
N CYS A 45 -12.10 -2.60 1.58
CA CYS A 45 -12.69 -2.66 2.92
C CYS A 45 -14.13 -3.17 2.89
N ALA A 46 -14.96 -2.66 1.98
CA ALA A 46 -16.36 -3.08 1.86
C ALA A 46 -16.46 -4.58 1.52
N PHE A 47 -15.65 -5.06 0.58
CA PHE A 47 -15.61 -6.48 0.22
C PHE A 47 -15.06 -7.34 1.37
N ASP A 48 -14.00 -6.90 2.04
CA ASP A 48 -13.37 -7.65 3.12
C ASP A 48 -14.29 -7.78 4.35
N VAL A 49 -14.95 -6.69 4.74
CA VAL A 49 -15.92 -6.70 5.85
C VAL A 49 -17.14 -7.58 5.54
N ARG A 50 -17.67 -7.51 4.30
CA ARG A 50 -18.89 -8.23 3.94
C ARG A 50 -18.66 -9.67 3.54
N TYR A 51 -17.63 -9.95 2.76
CA TYR A 51 -17.39 -11.27 2.15
C TYR A 51 -16.13 -11.94 2.68
N ARG A 52 -15.30 -11.23 3.47
CA ARG A 52 -13.97 -11.68 3.94
C ARG A 52 -13.06 -12.16 2.82
N ARG A 53 -13.21 -11.55 1.66
CA ARG A 53 -12.42 -11.81 0.45
C ARG A 53 -12.34 -10.55 -0.39
N ILE A 54 -11.13 -10.22 -0.85
CA ILE A 54 -10.90 -9.14 -1.80
C ILE A 54 -10.97 -9.76 -3.22
N PRO A 55 -11.86 -9.27 -4.12
CA PRO A 55 -11.94 -9.81 -5.48
C PRO A 55 -10.65 -9.59 -6.26
N ASN A 56 -10.20 -10.61 -6.98
CA ASN A 56 -9.03 -10.48 -7.86
C ASN A 56 -9.24 -9.41 -8.94
N THR A 57 -10.47 -9.25 -9.42
CA THR A 57 -10.82 -8.22 -10.40
C THR A 57 -10.48 -6.82 -9.88
N LEU A 58 -10.80 -6.52 -8.61
CA LEU A 58 -10.48 -5.22 -8.01
C LEU A 58 -8.96 -4.99 -8.00
N THR A 59 -8.19 -5.96 -7.50
CA THR A 59 -6.74 -5.81 -7.37
C THR A 59 -6.03 -5.76 -8.73
N VAL A 60 -6.48 -6.56 -9.72
CA VAL A 60 -5.91 -6.55 -11.08
C VAL A 60 -6.23 -5.25 -11.80
N VAL A 61 -7.49 -4.79 -11.76
CA VAL A 61 -7.88 -3.52 -12.41
C VAL A 61 -7.13 -2.35 -11.78
N THR A 62 -6.99 -2.32 -10.46
CA THR A 62 -6.20 -1.30 -9.77
C THR A 62 -4.73 -1.35 -10.20
N ALA A 63 -4.09 -2.51 -10.21
CA ALA A 63 -2.67 -2.64 -10.57
C ALA A 63 -2.41 -2.23 -12.04
N VAL A 64 -3.23 -2.72 -12.97
CA VAL A 64 -3.12 -2.40 -14.40
C VAL A 64 -3.40 -0.90 -14.63
N GLY A 65 -4.39 -0.33 -13.93
CA GLY A 65 -4.68 1.10 -13.97
C GLY A 65 -3.47 1.94 -13.53
N GLY A 66 -2.79 1.55 -12.44
CA GLY A 66 -1.57 2.23 -11.98
C GLY A 66 -0.43 2.17 -12.98
N LEU A 67 -0.22 0.99 -13.59
CA LEU A 67 0.81 0.81 -14.62
C LEU A 67 0.54 1.69 -15.86
N ILE A 68 -0.70 1.69 -16.35
CA ILE A 68 -1.09 2.50 -17.50
C ILE A 68 -0.96 3.99 -17.16
N PHE A 69 -1.47 4.42 -16.01
CA PHE A 69 -1.42 5.80 -15.57
C PHE A 69 0.03 6.30 -15.47
N ALA A 70 0.90 5.57 -14.78
CA ALA A 70 2.31 5.92 -14.64
C ALA A 70 3.03 5.95 -16.00
N GLY A 71 2.69 5.02 -16.92
CA GLY A 71 3.21 5.00 -18.28
C GLY A 71 2.77 6.18 -19.11
N VAL A 72 1.52 6.65 -18.96
CA VAL A 72 1.00 7.84 -19.66
C VAL A 72 1.60 9.13 -19.13
N VAL A 73 1.74 9.25 -17.80
CA VAL A 73 2.23 10.48 -17.14
C VAL A 73 3.75 10.64 -17.27
N ALA A 74 4.52 9.57 -17.08
CA ALA A 74 5.98 9.63 -17.01
C ALA A 74 6.70 8.66 -17.98
N GLY A 75 5.98 8.11 -18.96
CA GLY A 75 6.57 7.23 -19.96
C GLY A 75 7.13 5.91 -19.38
N LEU A 76 8.14 5.35 -20.06
CA LEU A 76 8.79 4.10 -19.63
C LEU A 76 9.38 4.17 -18.22
N PRO A 77 10.03 5.26 -17.78
CA PRO A 77 10.48 5.39 -16.38
C PRO A 77 9.33 5.29 -15.38
N GLY A 78 8.18 5.93 -15.66
CA GLY A 78 7.00 5.85 -14.81
C GLY A 78 6.44 4.43 -14.73
N ALA A 79 6.32 3.74 -15.85
CA ALA A 79 5.91 2.33 -15.90
C ALA A 79 6.88 1.45 -15.08
N GLY A 80 8.19 1.70 -15.18
CA GLY A 80 9.20 0.99 -14.38
C GLY A 80 9.02 1.22 -12.88
N LEU A 81 8.74 2.45 -12.44
CA LEU A 81 8.46 2.78 -11.04
C LEU A 81 7.16 2.12 -10.55
N SER A 82 6.12 2.08 -11.38
CA SER A 82 4.87 1.37 -11.07
C SER A 82 5.10 -0.12 -10.83
N VAL A 83 5.84 -0.78 -11.72
CA VAL A 83 6.21 -2.20 -11.55
C VAL A 83 7.05 -2.38 -10.28
N ALA A 84 8.04 -1.53 -10.04
CA ALA A 84 8.87 -1.58 -8.84
C ALA A 84 8.03 -1.42 -7.56
N GLY A 85 7.09 -0.48 -7.53
CA GLY A 85 6.17 -0.28 -6.41
C GLY A 85 5.28 -1.50 -6.16
N CYS A 86 4.74 -2.10 -7.23
CA CYS A 86 3.98 -3.34 -7.17
C CYS A 86 4.82 -4.48 -6.56
N LEU A 87 6.06 -4.64 -6.99
CA LEU A 87 6.97 -5.66 -6.47
C LEU A 87 7.35 -5.42 -5.01
N VAL A 88 7.62 -4.18 -4.61
CA VAL A 88 7.91 -3.82 -3.21
C VAL A 88 6.73 -4.16 -2.31
N GLY A 89 5.51 -3.73 -2.68
CA GLY A 89 4.30 -4.04 -1.92
C GLY A 89 4.06 -5.55 -1.78
N ALA A 90 4.21 -6.29 -2.89
CA ALA A 90 4.10 -7.75 -2.88
C ALA A 90 5.18 -8.39 -2.00
N ALA A 91 6.45 -8.02 -2.18
CA ALA A 91 7.59 -8.63 -1.50
C ALA A 91 7.55 -8.46 0.02
N LEU A 92 7.08 -7.30 0.51
CA LEU A 92 6.98 -7.03 1.96
C LEU A 92 5.85 -7.80 2.63
N PHE A 93 4.71 -8.00 1.94
CA PHE A 93 3.55 -8.70 2.50
C PHE A 93 3.55 -10.22 2.20
N PHE A 94 4.25 -10.64 1.14
CA PHE A 94 4.34 -12.06 0.76
C PHE A 94 4.89 -12.98 1.86
N PRO A 95 5.95 -12.62 2.61
CA PRO A 95 6.43 -13.47 3.70
C PRO A 95 5.38 -13.70 4.79
N LEU A 96 4.60 -12.66 5.13
CA LEU A 96 3.51 -12.76 6.12
C LEU A 96 2.40 -13.70 5.62
N PHE A 97 2.09 -13.66 4.32
CA PHE A 97 1.18 -14.60 3.67
C PHE A 97 1.74 -16.01 3.67
N ALA A 98 3.00 -16.20 3.28
CA ALA A 98 3.66 -17.51 3.23
C ALA A 98 3.72 -18.18 4.61
N LEU A 99 3.85 -17.40 5.67
CA LEU A 99 3.79 -17.86 7.07
C LEU A 99 2.36 -18.09 7.57
N GLY A 100 1.34 -17.83 6.76
CA GLY A 100 -0.06 -18.04 7.10
C GLY A 100 -0.66 -16.95 8.00
N GLY A 101 -0.01 -15.77 8.09
CA GLY A 101 -0.47 -14.64 8.90
C GLY A 101 -1.40 -13.67 8.16
N LEU A 102 -1.43 -13.71 6.82
CA LEU A 102 -2.22 -12.82 5.97
C LEU A 102 -2.97 -13.56 4.87
N GLY A 103 -3.99 -12.93 4.30
CA GLY A 103 -4.70 -13.42 3.12
C GLY A 103 -3.96 -13.06 1.81
N ALA A 104 -4.08 -13.92 0.79
CA ALA A 104 -3.54 -13.62 -0.54
C ALA A 104 -4.16 -12.34 -1.16
N GLY A 105 -5.38 -11.99 -0.77
CA GLY A 105 -6.07 -10.77 -1.20
C GLY A 105 -5.36 -9.52 -0.71
N ASP A 106 -4.85 -9.52 0.53
CA ASP A 106 -4.16 -8.40 1.15
C ASP A 106 -2.83 -8.12 0.44
N VAL A 107 -2.07 -9.18 0.13
CA VAL A 107 -0.81 -9.05 -0.65
C VAL A 107 -1.07 -8.42 -2.02
N LYS A 108 -2.11 -8.89 -2.72
CA LYS A 108 -2.49 -8.36 -4.04
C LYS A 108 -2.96 -6.91 -3.95
N LEU A 109 -3.69 -6.56 -2.89
CA LEU A 109 -4.16 -5.18 -2.67
C LEU A 109 -2.97 -4.24 -2.46
N VAL A 110 -2.03 -4.59 -1.58
CA VAL A 110 -0.85 -3.76 -1.32
C VAL A 110 0.04 -3.66 -2.56
N ALA A 111 0.20 -4.74 -3.32
CA ALA A 111 0.89 -4.73 -4.61
C ALA A 111 0.21 -3.78 -5.62
N ALA A 112 -1.13 -3.83 -5.71
CA ALA A 112 -1.90 -2.97 -6.59
C ALA A 112 -1.80 -1.49 -6.20
N ILE A 113 -1.82 -1.17 -4.90
CA ILE A 113 -1.58 0.18 -4.37
C ILE A 113 -0.16 0.63 -4.70
N GLY A 114 0.83 -0.25 -4.51
CA GLY A 114 2.23 0.03 -4.83
C GLY A 114 2.45 0.41 -6.31
N ALA A 115 1.65 -0.16 -7.23
CA ALA A 115 1.70 0.21 -8.65
C ALA A 115 1.27 1.66 -8.93
N TRP A 116 0.46 2.27 -8.05
CA TRP A 116 0.06 3.67 -8.12
C TRP A 116 1.08 4.59 -7.46
N VAL A 117 1.48 4.25 -6.23
CA VAL A 117 2.27 5.16 -5.38
C VAL A 117 3.78 5.07 -5.62
N GLY A 118 4.25 4.04 -6.33
CA GLY A 118 5.67 3.79 -6.55
C GLY A 118 6.38 3.11 -5.36
N PRO A 119 7.69 2.79 -5.50
CA PRO A 119 8.37 1.89 -4.58
C PRO A 119 8.61 2.46 -3.18
N LEU A 120 8.95 3.75 -3.06
CA LEU A 120 9.23 4.38 -1.77
C LEU A 120 7.96 4.52 -0.93
N ASP A 121 6.87 4.99 -1.55
CA ASP A 121 5.62 5.16 -0.82
C ASP A 121 4.93 3.82 -0.55
N ALA A 122 5.10 2.82 -1.41
CA ALA A 122 4.67 1.45 -1.13
C ALA A 122 5.35 0.90 0.14
N LEU A 123 6.63 1.23 0.37
CA LEU A 123 7.33 0.86 1.59
C LEU A 123 6.71 1.53 2.83
N TRP A 124 6.41 2.84 2.77
CA TRP A 124 5.73 3.55 3.85
C TRP A 124 4.31 3.04 4.09
N VAL A 125 3.55 2.80 3.03
CA VAL A 125 2.22 2.16 3.12
C VAL A 125 2.31 0.83 3.86
N CYS A 126 3.26 -0.04 3.50
CA CYS A 126 3.46 -1.33 4.15
C CYS A 126 3.81 -1.17 5.63
N LEU A 127 4.68 -0.23 5.98
CA LEU A 127 5.08 0.04 7.36
C LEU A 127 3.89 0.51 8.21
N TYR A 128 3.16 1.52 7.73
CA TYR A 128 1.99 2.03 8.46
C TYR A 128 0.85 1.02 8.53
N ALA A 129 0.65 0.23 7.46
CA ALA A 129 -0.33 -0.86 7.47
C ALA A 129 0.03 -1.95 8.48
N ALA A 130 1.31 -2.30 8.60
CA ALA A 130 1.78 -3.26 9.60
C ALA A 130 1.58 -2.73 11.02
N MET A 131 1.90 -1.45 11.27
CA MET A 131 1.66 -0.80 12.56
C MET A 131 0.17 -0.77 12.90
N ALA A 132 -0.68 -0.32 11.97
CA ALA A 132 -2.13 -0.29 12.16
C ALA A 132 -2.72 -1.69 12.40
N GLY A 133 -2.23 -2.70 11.68
CA GLY A 133 -2.60 -4.10 11.86
C GLY A 133 -2.21 -4.64 13.22
N GLY A 134 -1.00 -4.30 13.69
CA GLY A 134 -0.53 -4.66 15.03
C GLY A 134 -1.38 -4.03 16.14
N VAL A 135 -1.70 -2.74 16.02
CA VAL A 135 -2.60 -2.03 16.95
C VAL A 135 -3.99 -2.65 16.94
N MET A 136 -4.56 -2.91 15.76
CA MET A 136 -5.87 -3.55 15.64
C MET A 136 -5.87 -4.95 16.27
N ALA A 137 -4.84 -5.75 16.03
CA ALA A 137 -4.70 -7.07 16.64
C ALA A 137 -4.64 -7.01 18.17
N LEU A 138 -3.89 -6.02 18.71
CA LEU A 138 -3.79 -5.79 20.15
C LEU A 138 -5.13 -5.38 20.74
N VAL A 139 -5.83 -4.43 20.14
CA VAL A 139 -7.16 -3.97 20.59
C VAL A 139 -8.14 -5.15 20.62
N VAL A 140 -8.19 -5.97 19.56
CA VAL A 140 -9.07 -7.13 19.50
C VAL A 140 -8.67 -8.18 20.54
N ALA A 141 -7.38 -8.40 20.80
CA ALA A 141 -6.92 -9.33 21.80
C ALA A 141 -7.30 -8.89 23.22
N LEU A 142 -7.22 -7.58 23.50
CA LEU A 142 -7.61 -7.00 24.80
C LEU A 142 -9.12 -7.05 25.01
N THR A 143 -9.91 -6.58 24.02
CA THR A 143 -11.38 -6.50 24.14
C THR A 143 -12.06 -7.87 24.20
N ARG A 144 -11.46 -8.87 23.58
CA ARG A 144 -11.99 -10.24 23.60
C ARG A 144 -11.34 -11.17 24.61
N GLY A 145 -10.44 -10.66 25.45
CA GLY A 145 -9.86 -11.42 26.55
C GLY A 145 -8.78 -12.44 26.20
N TYR A 146 -8.24 -12.40 24.94
CA TYR A 146 -7.14 -13.35 24.62
C TYR A 146 -5.74 -12.75 24.58
N ALA A 147 -5.52 -11.61 25.17
CA ALA A 147 -4.19 -10.98 25.21
C ALA A 147 -3.11 -11.94 25.75
N ARG A 148 -3.45 -12.73 26.80
CA ARG A 148 -2.54 -13.75 27.37
C ARG A 148 -2.20 -14.85 26.37
N ASN A 149 -3.19 -15.32 25.60
CA ASN A 149 -2.97 -16.34 24.58
C ASN A 149 -2.14 -15.78 23.40
N MET A 150 -2.40 -14.53 23.01
CA MET A 150 -1.62 -13.83 21.99
C MET A 150 -0.14 -13.73 22.39
N LEU A 151 0.16 -13.28 23.63
CA LEU A 151 1.53 -13.21 24.13
C LEU A 151 2.20 -14.59 24.18
N ARG A 152 1.49 -15.60 24.62
CA ARG A 152 1.99 -16.98 24.63
C ARG A 152 2.29 -17.48 23.21
N ASN A 153 1.41 -17.19 22.24
CA ASN A 153 1.61 -17.58 20.85
C ASN A 153 2.79 -16.84 20.22
N LEU A 154 2.98 -15.55 20.51
CA LEU A 154 4.15 -14.79 20.08
C LEU A 154 5.46 -15.35 20.67
N TRP A 155 5.46 -15.69 21.95
CA TRP A 155 6.60 -16.35 22.59
C TRP A 155 6.90 -17.71 21.96
N PHE A 156 5.86 -18.51 21.74
CA PHE A 156 6.00 -19.82 21.08
C PHE A 156 6.52 -19.68 19.65
N LEU A 157 6.01 -18.72 18.89
CA LEU A 157 6.47 -18.40 17.55
C LEU A 157 7.95 -18.03 17.52
N GLY A 158 8.38 -17.14 18.43
CA GLY A 158 9.77 -16.71 18.53
C GLY A 158 10.71 -17.87 18.91
N THR A 159 10.33 -18.72 19.85
CA THR A 159 11.11 -19.90 20.24
C THR A 159 11.15 -20.95 19.13
N TYR A 160 10.03 -21.19 18.43
CA TYR A 160 9.95 -22.13 17.31
C TYR A 160 10.86 -21.70 16.15
N TRP A 161 10.83 -20.41 15.76
CA TRP A 161 11.67 -19.89 14.69
C TRP A 161 13.16 -19.88 15.03
N ARG A 162 13.52 -19.76 16.29
CA ARG A 162 14.93 -19.88 16.73
C ARG A 162 15.47 -21.32 16.63
N THR A 163 14.61 -22.32 16.75
CA THR A 163 15.03 -23.74 16.79
C THR A 163 14.83 -24.45 15.46
N GLN A 164 13.75 -24.15 14.74
CA GLN A 164 13.32 -24.84 13.51
C GLN A 164 13.45 -23.99 12.24
N GLY A 165 13.89 -22.72 12.38
CA GLY A 165 13.91 -21.77 11.29
C GLY A 165 12.53 -21.14 11.01
N VAL A 166 12.51 -20.14 10.12
CA VAL A 166 11.30 -19.39 9.77
C VAL A 166 10.41 -20.24 8.87
N ARG A 167 9.39 -20.86 9.48
CA ARG A 167 8.41 -21.74 8.81
C ARG A 167 7.02 -21.50 9.37
N PRO A 168 5.95 -21.81 8.60
CA PRO A 168 4.57 -21.81 9.11
C PRO A 168 4.46 -22.72 10.32
N VAL A 169 3.83 -22.22 11.39
CA VAL A 169 3.65 -22.98 12.64
C VAL A 169 2.27 -23.64 12.62
N PRO A 170 2.19 -24.97 12.72
CA PRO A 170 0.91 -25.69 12.80
C PRO A 170 0.06 -25.13 13.96
N GLY A 171 -1.22 -24.90 13.70
CA GLY A 171 -2.17 -24.35 14.69
C GLY A 171 -2.17 -22.84 14.88
N LEU A 172 -1.18 -22.11 14.29
CA LEU A 172 -1.12 -20.63 14.32
C LEU A 172 -1.41 -19.96 12.97
N THR A 173 -1.65 -20.75 11.91
CA THR A 173 -2.02 -20.22 10.58
C THR A 173 -3.48 -19.77 10.56
N LEU A 174 -3.82 -18.79 9.68
CA LEU A 174 -5.19 -18.28 9.53
C LEU A 174 -6.23 -19.36 9.20
N SER A 175 -5.80 -20.46 8.57
CA SER A 175 -6.67 -21.60 8.23
C SER A 175 -7.02 -22.46 9.44
N GLU A 176 -6.16 -22.50 10.46
CA GLU A 176 -6.29 -23.39 11.62
C GLU A 176 -6.59 -22.63 12.91
N ALA A 177 -6.31 -21.32 12.96
CA ALA A 177 -6.54 -20.51 14.13
C ALA A 177 -8.03 -20.39 14.45
N ARG A 178 -8.41 -20.69 15.69
CA ARG A 178 -9.76 -20.42 16.25
C ARG A 178 -10.01 -18.92 16.48
N SER A 179 -9.04 -18.07 16.18
CA SER A 179 -9.12 -16.60 16.32
C SER A 179 -10.02 -16.01 15.25
N PRO A 180 -10.78 -14.94 15.55
CA PRO A 180 -11.57 -14.26 14.53
C PRO A 180 -10.65 -13.69 13.46
N ARG A 181 -10.96 -14.00 12.21
CA ARG A 181 -10.23 -13.41 11.07
C ARG A 181 -10.46 -11.91 11.08
N LEU A 182 -9.37 -11.16 11.17
CA LEU A 182 -9.38 -9.70 11.09
C LEU A 182 -9.53 -9.26 9.63
N ALA A 183 -10.34 -8.23 9.39
CA ALA A 183 -10.46 -7.61 8.07
C ALA A 183 -9.20 -6.76 7.81
N TYR A 184 -8.19 -7.35 7.18
CA TYR A 184 -6.87 -6.72 7.02
C TYR A 184 -6.88 -5.56 6.01
N ALA A 185 -7.92 -5.44 5.18
CA ALA A 185 -8.11 -4.28 4.32
C ALA A 185 -8.23 -2.96 5.11
N LEU A 186 -8.76 -2.99 6.34
CA LEU A 186 -8.84 -1.80 7.21
C LEU A 186 -7.46 -1.25 7.60
N PRO A 187 -6.52 -2.04 8.19
CA PRO A 187 -5.17 -1.57 8.47
C PRO A 187 -4.41 -1.10 7.23
N ILE A 188 -4.59 -1.78 6.09
CA ILE A 188 -3.97 -1.36 4.83
C ILE A 188 -4.49 0.02 4.42
N SER A 189 -5.80 0.25 4.51
CA SER A 189 -6.39 1.56 4.19
C SER A 189 -5.93 2.66 5.12
N VAL A 190 -5.79 2.39 6.42
CA VAL A 190 -5.20 3.33 7.38
C VAL A 190 -3.75 3.63 7.00
N GLY A 191 -2.96 2.61 6.66
CA GLY A 191 -1.58 2.78 6.22
C GLY A 191 -1.45 3.66 4.98
N VAL A 192 -2.35 3.48 4.01
CA VAL A 192 -2.45 4.31 2.81
C VAL A 192 -2.76 5.76 3.16
N ILE A 193 -3.81 6.00 3.96
CA ILE A 193 -4.22 7.37 4.33
C ILE A 193 -3.06 8.10 5.03
N VAL A 194 -2.40 7.44 5.98
CA VAL A 194 -1.26 8.03 6.70
C VAL A 194 -0.10 8.30 5.74
N ALA A 195 0.26 7.36 4.88
CA ALA A 195 1.34 7.53 3.92
C ALA A 195 1.08 8.68 2.93
N LEU A 196 -0.15 8.80 2.43
CA LEU A 196 -0.55 9.87 1.51
C LEU A 196 -0.66 11.24 2.18
N TRP A 197 -0.95 11.29 3.49
CA TRP A 197 -1.00 12.54 4.26
C TRP A 197 0.36 13.18 4.47
N TRP A 198 1.44 12.38 4.51
CA TRP A 198 2.81 12.84 4.76
C TRP A 198 3.62 13.11 3.47
N ARG A 199 3.02 12.99 2.31
CA ARG A 199 3.61 13.35 1.00
C ARG A 199 3.66 14.89 0.73
#